data_d6ff6bfec773dc8c3a3f06d057b4e729
#
_entry.id   d6ff6bfec773dc8c3a3f06d057b4e729
#
_cell.length_a   1.000
_cell.length_b   1.000
_cell.length_c   1.000
_cell.angle_alpha   90.00
_cell.angle_beta   90.00
_cell.angle_gamma   90.00
#
_symmetry.space_group_name_H-M   'P 1'
#
loop_
_entity.id
_entity.type
_entity.pdbx_description
1 polymer ?
#
loop_
_entity_poly.entity_id
_entity_poly.type
_entity_poly.pdbx_seq_one_letter_code
_entity_poly.pdbx_strand_id
1 'polypeptide(L)'
;MGYNEGVERQRAKRKRVARMKRFIITTIAVFMLVTLFVMTFLCYEVFSLQRQLDALSAKVAVSTDVDESVEMVDDTYLDSIYQVDNTENLLEEGEIPFVYLTFDDGPSANTDRILDILDDYNVKATFFVVGQDIETYGPKYKRIVDEGHTIGMHSYSHKYSEIYSSSDAFVNDYQRIHQLIFDTTGVDSKFYRFPGGSSNSLCNTSMSVFVDYLNSQNVKYYDWNVDVGDATPAAFSSDEIVDNVMKNVVKYKTSVILMHDASNKDATVEALPNLIEALQQSGAMILPITDETTVIHHTCVVQ
;
A
#
# COMPACT_ATOMS: atom_id res chain seq x y z
N MET A 1 -49.65 -52.78 43.14
CA MET A 1 -49.75 -51.72 42.07
C MET A 1 -48.47 -51.05 41.71
N GLY A 2 -47.46 -50.89 42.59
CA GLY A 2 -46.27 -50.10 42.30
C GLY A 2 -45.16 -50.68 41.36
N TYR A 3 -45.21 -52.03 41.11
CA TYR A 3 -44.13 -52.65 40.27
C TYR A 3 -44.25 -52.31 38.78
N ASN A 4 -45.50 -52.24 38.27
CA ASN A 4 -45.74 -51.93 36.83
C ASN A 4 -45.42 -50.50 36.48
N GLU A 5 -45.59 -49.49 37.36
CA GLU A 5 -45.25 -48.07 37.09
C GLU A 5 -43.73 -47.85 36.97
N GLY A 6 -42.96 -48.59 37.75
CA GLY A 6 -41.49 -48.51 37.67
C GLY A 6 -40.91 -48.99 36.32
N VAL A 7 -41.52 -50.09 35.80
CA VAL A 7 -41.11 -50.67 34.50
C VAL A 7 -41.49 -49.75 33.32
N GLU A 8 -42.66 -49.11 33.39
CA GLU A 8 -43.08 -48.16 32.36
C GLU A 8 -42.25 -46.89 32.34
N ARG A 9 -41.93 -46.35 33.50
CA ARG A 9 -40.99 -45.21 33.61
C ARG A 9 -39.61 -45.52 33.05
N GLN A 10 -39.09 -46.71 33.30
CA GLN A 10 -37.79 -47.13 32.72
C GLN A 10 -37.88 -47.31 31.21
N ARG A 11 -38.96 -47.86 30.66
CA ARG A 11 -39.18 -47.99 29.21
C ARG A 11 -39.31 -46.62 28.53
N ALA A 12 -40.03 -45.67 29.13
CA ALA A 12 -40.15 -44.30 28.63
C ALA A 12 -38.78 -43.56 28.62
N LYS A 13 -37.98 -43.74 29.70
CA LYS A 13 -36.62 -43.17 29.80
C LYS A 13 -35.68 -43.71 28.71
N ARG A 14 -35.70 -45.04 28.48
CA ARG A 14 -34.93 -45.68 27.41
C ARG A 14 -35.35 -45.20 26.01
N LYS A 15 -36.66 -45.03 25.73
CA LYS A 15 -37.17 -44.48 24.45
C LYS A 15 -36.73 -43.02 24.26
N ARG A 16 -36.72 -42.20 25.32
CA ARG A 16 -36.25 -40.79 25.28
C ARG A 16 -34.77 -40.70 24.99
N VAL A 17 -33.95 -41.52 25.64
CA VAL A 17 -32.50 -41.58 25.42
C VAL A 17 -32.18 -42.06 24.01
N ALA A 18 -32.93 -43.04 23.49
CA ALA A 18 -32.71 -43.53 22.12
C ALA A 18 -33.08 -42.48 21.05
N ARG A 19 -34.19 -41.71 21.28
CA ARG A 19 -34.53 -40.57 20.38
C ARG A 19 -33.46 -39.49 20.42
N MET A 20 -32.95 -39.11 21.59
CA MET A 20 -31.93 -38.11 21.76
C MET A 20 -30.61 -38.52 21.08
N LYS A 21 -30.20 -39.79 21.23
CA LYS A 21 -29.04 -40.35 20.52
C LYS A 21 -29.19 -40.28 19.01
N ARG A 22 -30.37 -40.67 18.48
CA ARG A 22 -30.63 -40.54 17.02
C ARG A 22 -30.58 -39.10 16.55
N PHE A 23 -31.17 -38.18 17.31
CA PHE A 23 -31.13 -36.75 16.98
C PHE A 23 -29.70 -36.22 16.93
N ILE A 24 -28.86 -36.51 17.93
CA ILE A 24 -27.46 -36.10 17.96
C ILE A 24 -26.69 -36.69 16.77
N ILE A 25 -26.87 -37.99 16.48
CA ILE A 25 -26.18 -38.63 15.35
C ILE A 25 -26.60 -38.00 14.01
N THR A 26 -27.90 -37.73 13.81
CA THR A 26 -28.36 -37.08 12.58
C THR A 26 -27.85 -35.65 12.45
N THR A 27 -27.80 -34.88 13.55
CA THR A 27 -27.28 -33.53 13.55
C THR A 27 -25.79 -33.51 13.19
N ILE A 28 -24.98 -34.41 13.76
CA ILE A 28 -23.56 -34.56 13.42
C ILE A 28 -23.38 -34.97 11.95
N ALA A 29 -24.19 -35.92 11.46
CA ALA A 29 -24.11 -36.35 10.08
C ALA A 29 -24.45 -35.23 9.09
N VAL A 30 -25.48 -34.43 9.38
CA VAL A 30 -25.84 -33.26 8.56
C VAL A 30 -24.73 -32.23 8.60
N PHE A 31 -24.17 -31.93 9.76
CA PHE A 31 -23.05 -31.00 9.88
C PHE A 31 -21.84 -31.45 9.07
N MET A 32 -21.46 -32.75 9.13
CA MET A 32 -20.36 -33.30 8.34
C MET A 32 -20.63 -33.22 6.83
N LEU A 33 -21.88 -33.43 6.39
CA LEU A 33 -22.23 -33.28 4.98
C LEU A 33 -22.15 -31.81 4.52
N VAL A 34 -22.57 -30.85 5.33
CA VAL A 34 -22.48 -29.42 5.01
C VAL A 34 -21.02 -29.00 4.95
N THR A 35 -20.19 -29.42 5.92
CA THR A 35 -18.77 -29.08 5.89
C THR A 35 -18.06 -29.71 4.67
N LEU A 36 -18.37 -30.91 4.30
CA LEU A 36 -17.84 -31.57 3.10
C LEU A 36 -18.24 -30.79 1.83
N PHE A 37 -19.49 -30.37 1.74
CA PHE A 37 -20.00 -29.59 0.61
C PHE A 37 -19.28 -28.23 0.50
N VAL A 38 -19.13 -27.52 1.62
CA VAL A 38 -18.39 -26.24 1.62
C VAL A 38 -16.93 -26.44 1.20
N MET A 39 -16.27 -27.48 1.70
CA MET A 39 -14.88 -27.78 1.31
C MET A 39 -14.75 -28.12 -0.18
N THR A 40 -15.67 -28.92 -0.74
CA THR A 40 -15.64 -29.23 -2.18
C THR A 40 -15.95 -28.01 -3.04
N PHE A 41 -16.84 -27.13 -2.60
CA PHE A 41 -17.12 -25.87 -3.28
C PHE A 41 -15.90 -24.94 -3.29
N LEU A 42 -15.24 -24.75 -2.14
CA LEU A 42 -14.01 -23.96 -2.05
C LEU A 42 -12.87 -24.53 -2.90
N CYS A 43 -12.70 -25.85 -2.91
CA CYS A 43 -11.72 -26.49 -3.79
C CYS A 43 -12.03 -26.24 -5.27
N TYR A 44 -13.30 -26.26 -5.66
CA TYR A 44 -13.71 -25.97 -7.04
C TYR A 44 -13.41 -24.51 -7.41
N GLU A 45 -13.70 -23.56 -6.54
CA GLU A 45 -13.39 -22.13 -6.77
C GLU A 45 -11.90 -21.89 -6.90
N VAL A 46 -11.09 -22.47 -6.01
CA VAL A 46 -9.61 -22.37 -6.10
C VAL A 46 -9.11 -22.98 -7.42
N PHE A 47 -9.62 -24.12 -7.83
CA PHE A 47 -9.23 -24.76 -9.08
C PHE A 47 -9.67 -23.95 -10.32
N SER A 48 -10.84 -23.30 -10.25
CA SER A 48 -11.33 -22.41 -11.30
C SER A 48 -10.44 -21.17 -11.46
N LEU A 49 -10.06 -20.55 -10.34
CA LEU A 49 -9.13 -19.42 -10.32
C LEU A 49 -7.74 -19.82 -10.86
N GLN A 50 -7.23 -20.97 -10.46
CA GLN A 50 -5.96 -21.49 -10.97
C GLN A 50 -5.98 -21.66 -12.50
N ARG A 51 -7.08 -22.22 -13.05
CA ARG A 51 -7.26 -22.33 -14.52
C ARG A 51 -7.31 -20.97 -15.23
N GLN A 52 -7.92 -19.96 -14.60
CA GLN A 52 -7.94 -18.61 -15.18
C GLN A 52 -6.53 -18.00 -15.18
N LEU A 53 -5.77 -18.22 -14.11
CA LEU A 53 -4.37 -17.80 -14.02
C LEU A 53 -3.49 -18.48 -15.09
N ASP A 54 -3.63 -19.81 -15.24
CA ASP A 54 -2.91 -20.59 -16.24
C ASP A 54 -3.28 -20.16 -17.67
N ALA A 55 -4.55 -19.83 -17.91
CA ALA A 55 -5.00 -19.33 -19.22
C ALA A 55 -4.47 -17.91 -19.52
N LEU A 56 -4.32 -17.07 -18.48
CA LEU A 56 -3.71 -15.75 -18.61
C LEU A 56 -2.20 -15.86 -18.87
N SER A 57 -1.51 -16.73 -18.14
CA SER A 57 -0.08 -16.98 -18.33
C SER A 57 0.23 -17.59 -19.71
N ALA A 58 -0.65 -18.47 -20.21
CA ALA A 58 -0.52 -19.02 -21.57
C ALA A 58 -0.76 -17.96 -22.66
N LYS A 59 -1.64 -16.95 -22.42
CA LYS A 59 -1.81 -15.81 -23.34
C LYS A 59 -0.59 -14.89 -23.36
N VAL A 60 0.05 -14.71 -22.22
CA VAL A 60 1.30 -13.94 -22.12
C VAL A 60 2.45 -14.69 -22.81
N ALA A 61 2.53 -16.02 -22.68
CA ALA A 61 3.56 -16.84 -23.31
C ALA A 61 3.45 -16.93 -24.85
N VAL A 62 2.24 -16.76 -25.43
CA VAL A 62 2.04 -16.78 -26.90
C VAL A 62 2.43 -15.46 -27.57
N SER A 63 2.65 -14.38 -26.82
CA SER A 63 3.14 -13.11 -27.37
C SER A 63 4.67 -12.96 -27.33
N THR A 64 5.42 -13.97 -26.93
CA THR A 64 6.89 -13.97 -26.87
C THR A 64 7.48 -15.11 -27.68
N ASP A 65 7.35 -15.09 -29.01
CA ASP A 65 8.30 -15.73 -29.91
C ASP A 65 9.47 -14.77 -30.13
N VAL A 66 10.41 -14.77 -29.21
CA VAL A 66 11.78 -14.27 -29.42
C VAL A 66 12.74 -15.16 -28.63
N ASP A 67 13.57 -15.81 -29.41
CA ASP A 67 14.86 -16.47 -29.21
C ASP A 67 15.42 -16.60 -27.77
N GLU A 68 15.82 -17.86 -27.51
CA GLU A 68 16.33 -18.38 -26.26
C GLU A 68 17.79 -17.93 -26.03
N SER A 69 17.97 -16.95 -25.12
CA SER A 69 19.21 -16.84 -24.33
C SER A 69 18.83 -16.41 -22.91
N VAL A 70 18.88 -17.39 -22.00
CA VAL A 70 18.68 -17.17 -20.55
C VAL A 70 19.86 -16.36 -20.04
N GLU A 71 19.70 -15.06 -19.95
CA GLU A 71 20.49 -14.19 -19.09
C GLU A 71 19.54 -13.57 -18.02
N MET A 72 19.99 -13.69 -16.78
CA MET A 72 19.53 -13.07 -15.55
C MET A 72 18.31 -12.14 -15.68
N VAL A 73 17.31 -12.35 -14.83
CA VAL A 73 16.17 -11.45 -14.64
C VAL A 73 16.74 -10.05 -14.39
N ASP A 74 16.76 -9.26 -15.43
CA ASP A 74 17.28 -7.91 -15.46
C ASP A 74 16.33 -6.99 -14.68
N ASP A 75 16.88 -6.06 -13.91
CA ASP A 75 16.24 -5.01 -13.11
C ASP A 75 15.25 -4.12 -13.92
N THR A 76 15.17 -4.29 -15.23
CA THR A 76 14.26 -3.55 -16.15
C THR A 76 12.77 -3.88 -15.97
N TYR A 77 12.40 -4.94 -15.22
CA TYR A 77 10.98 -5.29 -15.08
C TYR A 77 10.22 -4.32 -14.14
N LEU A 78 10.87 -3.79 -13.12
CA LEU A 78 10.28 -2.79 -12.24
C LEU A 78 10.22 -1.41 -12.92
N ASP A 79 11.23 -1.04 -13.71
CA ASP A 79 11.26 0.20 -14.50
C ASP A 79 10.21 0.21 -15.63
N SER A 80 9.72 -0.96 -16.07
CA SER A 80 8.70 -1.03 -17.13
C SER A 80 7.27 -0.74 -16.66
N ILE A 81 7.01 -0.81 -15.36
CA ILE A 81 5.69 -0.57 -14.78
C ILE A 81 5.43 0.94 -14.63
N TYR A 82 6.47 1.70 -14.34
CA TYR A 82 6.41 3.16 -14.17
C TYR A 82 7.37 3.82 -15.16
N GLN A 83 6.85 4.26 -16.32
CA GLN A 83 7.66 5.07 -17.23
C GLN A 83 7.80 6.48 -16.64
N VAL A 84 8.86 6.72 -15.90
CA VAL A 84 9.31 8.07 -15.54
C VAL A 84 10.27 8.51 -16.63
N ASP A 85 10.05 9.67 -17.25
CA ASP A 85 11.08 10.26 -18.12
C ASP A 85 12.19 10.84 -17.23
N ASN A 86 13.16 10.00 -16.94
CA ASN A 86 14.33 10.36 -16.12
C ASN A 86 15.53 10.84 -16.96
N THR A 87 15.38 11.06 -18.26
CA THR A 87 16.53 11.37 -19.15
C THR A 87 17.28 12.64 -18.74
N GLU A 88 16.59 13.64 -18.20
CA GLU A 88 17.19 14.86 -17.66
C GLU A 88 17.61 14.73 -16.18
N ASN A 89 17.19 13.66 -15.51
CA ASN A 89 17.41 13.40 -14.08
C ASN A 89 18.57 12.43 -13.82
N LEU A 90 19.35 12.03 -14.82
CA LEU A 90 20.48 11.13 -14.62
C LEU A 90 21.61 11.85 -13.88
N LEU A 91 22.19 11.18 -12.87
CA LEU A 91 23.30 11.69 -12.07
C LEU A 91 24.59 11.68 -12.91
N GLU A 92 25.29 12.80 -12.95
CA GLU A 92 26.60 12.92 -13.61
C GLU A 92 27.73 12.77 -12.59
N GLU A 93 28.92 12.43 -13.08
CA GLU A 93 30.09 12.25 -12.22
C GLU A 93 30.43 13.54 -11.46
N GLY A 94 30.48 13.47 -10.13
CA GLY A 94 30.78 14.59 -9.24
C GLY A 94 29.55 15.40 -8.80
N GLU A 95 28.35 15.08 -9.26
CA GLU A 95 27.12 15.67 -8.75
C GLU A 95 26.70 15.02 -7.41
N ILE A 96 25.99 15.79 -6.59
CA ILE A 96 25.44 15.32 -5.31
C ILE A 96 23.97 14.93 -5.55
N PRO A 97 23.58 13.67 -5.28
CA PRO A 97 22.18 13.26 -5.42
C PRO A 97 21.32 13.88 -4.31
N PHE A 98 20.15 14.36 -4.70
CA PHE A 98 19.09 14.80 -3.78
C PHE A 98 18.12 13.65 -3.56
N VAL A 99 17.87 13.32 -2.30
CA VAL A 99 17.00 12.20 -1.91
C VAL A 99 15.87 12.71 -1.04
N TYR A 100 14.65 12.34 -1.40
CA TYR A 100 13.42 12.66 -0.69
C TYR A 100 12.81 11.38 -0.16
N LEU A 101 12.94 11.14 1.15
CA LEU A 101 12.23 10.04 1.82
C LEU A 101 10.76 10.41 1.92
N THR A 102 9.87 9.60 1.35
CA THR A 102 8.44 9.87 1.38
C THR A 102 7.66 8.68 1.91
N PHE A 103 6.67 8.96 2.77
CA PHE A 103 5.86 7.95 3.44
C PHE A 103 4.38 8.18 3.13
N ASP A 104 3.74 7.19 2.52
CA ASP A 104 2.32 7.20 2.19
C ASP A 104 1.48 6.46 3.26
N ASP A 105 0.17 6.67 3.26
CA ASP A 105 -0.85 5.96 4.06
C ASP A 105 -0.92 6.28 5.56
N GLY A 106 0.03 7.04 6.07
CA GLY A 106 0.01 7.47 7.48
C GLY A 106 -1.10 8.50 7.80
N PRO A 107 -1.29 8.84 9.08
CA PRO A 107 -0.60 8.28 10.25
C PRO A 107 -1.07 6.86 10.64
N SER A 108 -0.14 6.07 11.12
CA SER A 108 -0.38 4.69 11.57
C SER A 108 0.20 4.41 12.97
N ALA A 109 0.24 3.14 13.35
CA ALA A 109 0.96 2.72 14.56
C ALA A 109 2.49 2.93 14.42
N ASN A 110 3.00 2.94 13.19
CA ASN A 110 4.43 3.08 12.91
C ASN A 110 4.92 4.53 12.84
N THR A 111 4.03 5.52 12.66
CA THR A 111 4.41 6.94 12.49
C THR A 111 5.37 7.44 13.57
N ASP A 112 5.08 7.17 14.85
CA ASP A 112 5.95 7.63 15.94
C ASP A 112 7.33 7.03 15.86
N ARG A 113 7.44 5.73 15.53
CA ARG A 113 8.72 5.04 15.36
C ARG A 113 9.53 5.61 14.19
N ILE A 114 8.85 5.92 13.07
CA ILE A 114 9.48 6.57 11.91
C ILE A 114 10.01 7.95 12.31
N LEU A 115 9.20 8.76 12.99
CA LEU A 115 9.58 10.10 13.44
C LEU A 115 10.75 10.06 14.43
N ASP A 116 10.74 9.14 15.39
CA ASP A 116 11.85 8.94 16.34
C ASP A 116 13.17 8.63 15.59
N ILE A 117 13.13 7.72 14.60
CA ILE A 117 14.31 7.39 13.79
C ILE A 117 14.79 8.61 13.00
N LEU A 118 13.89 9.33 12.34
CA LEU A 118 14.24 10.51 11.56
C LEU A 118 14.87 11.62 12.43
N ASP A 119 14.41 11.77 13.67
CA ASP A 119 14.99 12.71 14.63
C ASP A 119 16.38 12.27 15.11
N ASP A 120 16.55 10.98 15.44
CA ASP A 120 17.85 10.40 15.84
C ASP A 120 18.94 10.64 14.78
N TYR A 121 18.59 10.60 13.50
CA TYR A 121 19.50 10.85 12.38
C TYR A 121 19.53 12.32 11.90
N ASN A 122 18.74 13.19 12.51
CA ASN A 122 18.55 14.59 12.12
C ASN A 122 18.18 14.75 10.63
N VAL A 123 17.25 13.91 10.15
CA VAL A 123 16.73 13.87 8.78
C VAL A 123 15.29 14.34 8.75
N LYS A 124 14.92 15.10 7.73
CA LYS A 124 13.53 15.49 7.49
C LYS A 124 13.00 14.78 6.24
N ALA A 125 11.73 14.40 6.30
CA ALA A 125 11.03 13.59 5.27
C ALA A 125 9.71 14.25 4.88
N THR A 126 8.98 13.61 3.96
CA THR A 126 7.64 14.03 3.55
C THR A 126 6.65 12.92 3.82
N PHE A 127 5.50 13.25 4.40
CA PHE A 127 4.42 12.32 4.70
C PHE A 127 3.18 12.69 3.88
N PHE A 128 2.78 11.82 2.95
CA PHE A 128 1.52 11.93 2.22
C PHE A 128 0.45 11.17 2.99
N VAL A 129 -0.34 11.91 3.75
CA VAL A 129 -1.23 11.34 4.77
C VAL A 129 -2.64 11.07 4.25
N VAL A 130 -3.32 10.11 4.88
CA VAL A 130 -4.72 9.78 4.64
C VAL A 130 -5.61 10.24 5.80
N GLY A 131 -6.93 10.24 5.60
CA GLY A 131 -7.88 10.59 6.66
C GLY A 131 -7.94 9.52 7.75
N GLN A 132 -7.63 9.90 8.98
CA GLN A 132 -7.68 9.03 10.16
C GLN A 132 -8.55 9.63 11.25
N ASP A 133 -8.90 8.84 12.24
CA ASP A 133 -9.59 9.31 13.44
C ASP A 133 -8.72 10.31 14.23
N ILE A 134 -9.21 11.55 14.37
CA ILE A 134 -8.45 12.66 14.96
C ILE A 134 -8.25 12.51 16.48
N GLU A 135 -9.15 11.83 17.19
CA GLU A 135 -8.96 11.59 18.61
C GLU A 135 -7.72 10.71 18.86
N THR A 136 -7.51 9.73 17.99
CA THR A 136 -6.38 8.77 18.08
C THR A 136 -5.13 9.29 17.41
N TYR A 137 -5.25 9.81 16.18
CA TYR A 137 -4.09 10.10 15.31
C TYR A 137 -3.78 11.60 15.16
N GLY A 138 -4.64 12.50 15.65
CA GLY A 138 -4.41 13.93 15.60
C GLY A 138 -3.04 14.39 16.13
N PRO A 139 -2.55 13.86 17.27
CA PRO A 139 -1.21 14.16 17.75
C PRO A 139 -0.08 13.82 16.77
N LYS A 140 -0.23 12.76 15.94
CA LYS A 140 0.78 12.34 14.96
C LYS A 140 0.85 13.30 13.76
N TYR A 141 -0.29 13.79 13.25
CA TYR A 141 -0.30 14.84 12.24
C TYR A 141 0.44 16.09 12.72
N LYS A 142 0.20 16.50 13.97
CA LYS A 142 0.91 17.64 14.57
C LYS A 142 2.40 17.36 14.69
N ARG A 143 2.76 16.20 15.18
CA ARG A 143 4.15 15.79 15.36
C ARG A 143 4.93 15.84 14.05
N ILE A 144 4.36 15.36 12.93
CA ILE A 144 4.96 15.46 11.59
C ILE A 144 5.36 16.91 11.29
N VAL A 145 4.45 17.85 11.52
CA VAL A 145 4.68 19.27 11.23
C VAL A 145 5.62 19.92 12.24
N ASP A 146 5.40 19.70 13.54
CA ASP A 146 6.16 20.32 14.62
C ASP A 146 7.64 19.92 14.59
N GLU A 147 7.96 18.71 14.11
CA GLU A 147 9.31 18.21 13.92
C GLU A 147 9.93 18.65 12.58
N GLY A 148 9.24 19.46 11.78
CA GLY A 148 9.78 20.09 10.56
C GLY A 148 9.78 19.18 9.32
N HIS A 149 8.95 18.14 9.31
CA HIS A 149 8.67 17.34 8.13
C HIS A 149 7.60 18.02 7.26
N THR A 150 7.63 17.71 5.96
CA THR A 150 6.56 18.16 5.06
C THR A 150 5.35 17.23 5.18
N ILE A 151 4.18 17.81 5.34
CA ILE A 151 2.92 17.09 5.28
C ILE A 151 2.23 17.34 3.94
N GLY A 152 1.97 16.26 3.18
CA GLY A 152 1.25 16.25 1.92
C GLY A 152 -0.06 15.49 2.04
N MET A 153 -0.90 15.62 1.04
CA MET A 153 -2.20 14.96 0.92
C MET A 153 -2.05 13.69 0.08
N HIS A 154 -2.57 12.55 0.57
CA HIS A 154 -2.67 11.33 -0.24
C HIS A 154 -4.11 11.08 -0.67
N SER A 155 -5.02 11.05 0.27
CA SER A 155 -6.45 10.90 0.10
C SER A 155 -7.12 10.99 1.46
N TYR A 156 -8.41 11.26 1.50
CA TYR A 156 -9.14 11.11 2.75
C TYR A 156 -9.55 9.64 3.00
N SER A 157 -10.07 8.97 1.99
CA SER A 157 -10.65 7.62 2.13
C SER A 157 -9.68 6.49 1.79
N HIS A 158 -8.69 6.75 0.95
CA HIS A 158 -7.78 5.79 0.31
C HIS A 158 -8.51 4.63 -0.40
N LYS A 159 -9.72 4.87 -0.89
CA LYS A 159 -10.53 3.87 -1.60
C LYS A 159 -10.61 4.23 -3.08
N TYR A 160 -9.87 3.52 -3.91
CA TYR A 160 -9.78 3.76 -5.35
C TYR A 160 -11.14 3.85 -6.03
N SER A 161 -12.07 2.95 -5.69
CA SER A 161 -13.44 2.93 -6.24
C SER A 161 -14.29 4.13 -5.83
N GLU A 162 -13.95 4.82 -4.74
CA GLU A 162 -14.58 6.06 -4.31
C GLU A 162 -13.89 7.27 -4.94
N ILE A 163 -12.56 7.39 -4.79
CA ILE A 163 -11.77 8.54 -5.25
C ILE A 163 -11.90 8.74 -6.75
N TYR A 164 -11.75 7.66 -7.53
CA TYR A 164 -11.67 7.71 -8.99
C TYR A 164 -12.99 7.40 -9.70
N SER A 165 -14.10 7.38 -8.98
CA SER A 165 -15.43 7.14 -9.56
C SER A 165 -15.94 8.29 -10.43
N SER A 166 -15.58 9.53 -10.09
CA SER A 166 -15.92 10.75 -10.82
C SER A 166 -15.03 11.93 -10.40
N SER A 167 -15.03 13.00 -11.17
CA SER A 167 -14.33 14.25 -10.81
C SER A 167 -14.85 14.83 -9.48
N ASP A 168 -16.17 14.81 -9.27
CA ASP A 168 -16.77 15.34 -8.03
C ASP A 168 -16.37 14.49 -6.81
N ALA A 169 -16.25 13.19 -6.98
CA ALA A 169 -15.80 12.29 -5.92
C ALA A 169 -14.34 12.57 -5.52
N PHE A 170 -13.47 12.75 -6.52
CA PHE A 170 -12.07 13.15 -6.28
C PHE A 170 -11.99 14.49 -5.55
N VAL A 171 -12.72 15.51 -6.04
CA VAL A 171 -12.75 16.84 -5.43
C VAL A 171 -13.21 16.78 -3.98
N ASN A 172 -14.26 16.01 -3.69
CA ASN A 172 -14.74 15.85 -2.32
C ASN A 172 -13.70 15.15 -1.41
N ASP A 173 -13.04 14.09 -1.89
CA ASP A 173 -12.01 13.39 -1.14
C ASP A 173 -10.80 14.30 -0.86
N TYR A 174 -10.34 15.04 -1.87
CA TYR A 174 -9.29 16.06 -1.76
C TYR A 174 -9.65 17.13 -0.73
N GLN A 175 -10.83 17.73 -0.82
CA GLN A 175 -11.24 18.80 0.10
C GLN A 175 -11.30 18.31 1.54
N ARG A 176 -11.72 17.06 1.76
CA ARG A 176 -11.78 16.47 3.10
C ARG A 176 -10.40 16.26 3.70
N ILE A 177 -9.43 15.74 2.95
CA ILE A 177 -8.07 15.56 3.48
C ILE A 177 -7.37 16.90 3.68
N HIS A 178 -7.55 17.86 2.76
CA HIS A 178 -7.00 19.20 2.90
C HIS A 178 -7.52 19.90 4.16
N GLN A 179 -8.86 19.88 4.38
CA GLN A 179 -9.48 20.48 5.55
C GLN A 179 -9.03 19.79 6.85
N LEU A 180 -8.92 18.45 6.84
CA LEU A 180 -8.46 17.71 8.02
C LEU A 180 -7.04 18.10 8.42
N ILE A 181 -6.11 18.19 7.46
CA ILE A 181 -4.74 18.63 7.72
C ILE A 181 -4.74 20.06 8.27
N PHE A 182 -5.47 20.98 7.61
CA PHE A 182 -5.53 22.39 8.04
C PHE A 182 -6.12 22.55 9.44
N ASP A 183 -7.24 21.91 9.74
CA ASP A 183 -7.88 22.00 11.05
C ASP A 183 -7.03 21.39 12.17
N THR A 184 -6.23 20.37 11.84
CA THR A 184 -5.42 19.66 12.83
C THR A 184 -4.08 20.33 13.07
N THR A 185 -3.43 20.84 12.02
CA THR A 185 -2.02 21.31 12.07
C THR A 185 -1.86 22.80 11.79
N GLY A 186 -2.86 23.46 11.20
CA GLY A 186 -2.76 24.83 10.70
C GLY A 186 -2.02 24.97 9.36
N VAL A 187 -1.55 23.87 8.76
CA VAL A 187 -0.80 23.88 7.50
C VAL A 187 -1.75 23.83 6.32
N ASP A 188 -1.64 24.78 5.39
CA ASP A 188 -2.27 24.78 4.08
C ASP A 188 -1.37 23.96 3.12
N SER A 189 -1.54 22.62 3.13
CA SER A 189 -0.68 21.71 2.34
C SER A 189 -0.84 21.98 0.84
N LYS A 190 0.31 22.06 0.12
CA LYS A 190 0.40 22.31 -1.32
C LYS A 190 0.94 21.09 -2.09
N PHE A 191 1.05 19.97 -1.44
CA PHE A 191 1.61 18.74 -2.03
C PHE A 191 0.58 17.62 -1.99
N TYR A 192 0.50 16.90 -3.10
CA TYR A 192 -0.41 15.76 -3.26
C TYR A 192 0.33 14.56 -3.85
N ARG A 193 -0.06 13.35 -3.47
CA ARG A 193 0.30 12.12 -4.17
C ARG A 193 -0.95 11.32 -4.46
N PHE A 194 -1.14 10.94 -5.72
CA PHE A 194 -2.28 10.11 -6.11
C PHE A 194 -2.13 8.70 -5.54
N PRO A 195 -3.16 8.12 -4.89
CA PRO A 195 -3.19 6.70 -4.58
C PRO A 195 -2.95 5.85 -5.83
N GLY A 196 -1.86 5.03 -5.81
CA GLY A 196 -1.43 4.26 -6.97
C GLY A 196 -0.67 5.03 -8.05
N GLY A 197 -0.30 6.30 -7.77
CA GLY A 197 0.43 7.17 -8.70
C GLY A 197 -0.44 7.78 -9.80
N SER A 198 0.13 8.75 -10.52
CA SER A 198 -0.57 9.46 -11.60
C SER A 198 -0.73 8.62 -12.88
N SER A 199 -0.05 7.49 -12.97
CA SER A 199 -0.14 6.53 -14.09
C SER A 199 -1.13 5.39 -13.86
N ASN A 200 -1.86 5.37 -12.71
CA ASN A 200 -2.79 4.29 -12.45
C ASN A 200 -3.92 4.22 -13.49
N SER A 201 -4.30 3.00 -13.88
CA SER A 201 -5.31 2.72 -14.90
C SER A 201 -6.71 2.43 -14.31
N LEU A 202 -6.91 2.66 -13.02
CA LEU A 202 -8.14 2.31 -12.31
C LEU A 202 -9.22 3.39 -12.40
N CYS A 203 -8.94 4.49 -13.12
CA CYS A 203 -9.85 5.62 -13.26
C CYS A 203 -10.86 5.40 -14.36
N ASN A 204 -12.14 5.67 -14.08
CA ASN A 204 -13.17 5.77 -15.10
C ASN A 204 -13.08 7.07 -15.93
N THR A 205 -12.25 8.01 -15.49
CA THR A 205 -12.02 9.34 -16.09
C THR A 205 -10.51 9.49 -16.30
N SER A 206 -10.11 10.25 -17.33
CA SER A 206 -8.67 10.54 -17.55
C SER A 206 -8.05 11.18 -16.33
N MET A 207 -6.87 10.72 -15.92
CA MET A 207 -6.09 11.31 -14.81
C MET A 207 -5.81 12.80 -15.03
N SER A 208 -5.75 13.27 -16.28
CA SER A 208 -5.57 14.69 -16.61
C SER A 208 -6.61 15.60 -15.95
N VAL A 209 -7.85 15.14 -15.79
CA VAL A 209 -8.93 15.91 -15.14
C VAL A 209 -8.62 16.18 -13.68
N PHE A 210 -8.05 15.20 -12.97
CA PHE A 210 -7.65 15.34 -11.56
C PHE A 210 -6.40 16.20 -11.43
N VAL A 211 -5.45 16.05 -12.35
CA VAL A 211 -4.24 16.90 -12.43
C VAL A 211 -4.63 18.36 -12.68
N ASP A 212 -5.53 18.63 -13.63
CA ASP A 212 -6.03 19.98 -13.92
C ASP A 212 -6.71 20.60 -12.70
N TYR A 213 -7.46 19.80 -11.93
CA TYR A 213 -8.05 20.27 -10.69
C TYR A 213 -6.96 20.66 -9.66
N LEU A 214 -5.96 19.81 -9.41
CA LEU A 214 -4.87 20.13 -8.47
C LEU A 214 -4.12 21.41 -8.91
N ASN A 215 -3.83 21.55 -10.21
CA ASN A 215 -3.20 22.74 -10.76
C ASN A 215 -4.06 24.00 -10.52
N SER A 216 -5.39 23.91 -10.64
CA SER A 216 -6.32 25.01 -10.36
C SER A 216 -6.30 25.42 -8.88
N GLN A 217 -5.93 24.52 -7.98
CA GLN A 217 -5.76 24.77 -6.53
C GLN A 217 -4.32 25.19 -6.16
N ASN A 218 -3.44 25.32 -7.16
CA ASN A 218 -2.00 25.58 -6.94
C ASN A 218 -1.35 24.51 -6.06
N VAL A 219 -1.70 23.23 -6.28
CA VAL A 219 -1.18 22.06 -5.59
C VAL A 219 -0.31 21.27 -6.55
N LYS A 220 0.94 21.01 -6.15
CA LYS A 220 1.86 20.17 -6.88
C LYS A 220 1.65 18.71 -6.50
N TYR A 221 1.69 17.81 -7.48
CA TYR A 221 1.69 16.38 -7.16
C TYR A 221 3.06 15.76 -7.41
N TYR A 222 3.33 14.68 -6.69
CA TYR A 222 4.59 13.94 -6.76
C TYR A 222 4.31 12.45 -6.85
N ASP A 223 4.84 11.82 -7.88
CA ASP A 223 5.01 10.38 -7.92
C ASP A 223 6.36 10.00 -7.28
N TRP A 224 6.94 8.90 -7.68
CA TRP A 224 8.24 8.41 -7.23
C TRP A 224 9.05 7.85 -8.40
N ASN A 225 10.34 7.77 -8.26
CA ASN A 225 11.22 7.09 -9.20
C ASN A 225 12.11 6.03 -8.52
N VAL A 226 11.95 5.86 -7.21
CA VAL A 226 12.55 4.76 -6.45
C VAL A 226 11.48 4.17 -5.54
N ASP A 227 11.18 2.89 -5.70
CA ASP A 227 10.23 2.14 -4.87
C ASP A 227 11.00 1.16 -3.97
N VAL A 228 10.74 1.17 -2.67
CA VAL A 228 11.39 0.23 -1.75
C VAL A 228 10.87 -1.20 -1.87
N GLY A 229 9.72 -1.40 -2.53
CA GLY A 229 9.11 -2.71 -2.74
C GLY A 229 8.27 -3.20 -1.56
N ASP A 230 7.96 -2.33 -0.59
CA ASP A 230 7.20 -2.71 0.60
C ASP A 230 5.70 -2.91 0.35
N ALA A 231 5.17 -2.45 -0.80
CA ALA A 231 3.78 -2.62 -1.21
C ALA A 231 3.51 -3.98 -1.88
N THR A 232 4.55 -4.72 -2.29
CA THR A 232 4.39 -5.99 -3.00
C THR A 232 3.95 -7.13 -2.07
N PRO A 233 3.24 -8.17 -2.57
CA PRO A 233 2.88 -9.34 -1.77
C PRO A 233 4.08 -10.13 -1.21
N ALA A 234 5.23 -10.06 -1.87
CA ALA A 234 6.51 -10.59 -1.42
C ALA A 234 7.30 -9.47 -0.74
N ALA A 235 6.75 -8.93 0.36
CA ALA A 235 7.39 -7.84 1.09
C ALA A 235 8.87 -8.13 1.33
N PHE A 236 9.74 -7.21 0.91
CA PHE A 236 11.18 -7.30 1.11
C PHE A 236 11.51 -7.28 2.62
N SER A 237 12.58 -7.98 2.99
CA SER A 237 13.21 -7.81 4.30
C SER A 237 13.85 -6.42 4.40
N SER A 238 14.20 -6.00 5.62
CA SER A 238 14.87 -4.71 5.84
C SER A 238 16.17 -4.56 5.02
N ASP A 239 16.96 -5.63 4.89
CA ASP A 239 18.21 -5.60 4.11
C ASP A 239 17.92 -5.49 2.60
N GLU A 240 16.92 -6.20 2.09
CA GLU A 240 16.51 -6.12 0.67
C GLU A 240 15.97 -4.73 0.32
N ILE A 241 15.26 -4.06 1.23
CA ILE A 241 14.82 -2.67 1.07
C ILE A 241 16.02 -1.74 0.88
N VAL A 242 17.03 -1.83 1.75
CA VAL A 242 18.25 -1.01 1.67
C VAL A 242 18.97 -1.25 0.34
N ASP A 243 19.18 -2.51 -0.01
CA ASP A 243 19.87 -2.90 -1.24
C ASP A 243 19.13 -2.38 -2.49
N ASN A 244 17.81 -2.51 -2.51
CA ASN A 244 16.98 -2.04 -3.62
C ASN A 244 17.08 -0.53 -3.80
N VAL A 245 16.94 0.23 -2.73
CA VAL A 245 17.06 1.69 -2.80
C VAL A 245 18.45 2.12 -3.25
N MET A 246 19.51 1.56 -2.66
CA MET A 246 20.88 1.97 -2.96
C MET A 246 21.29 1.66 -4.41
N LYS A 247 20.77 0.60 -5.03
CA LYS A 247 20.99 0.31 -6.45
C LYS A 247 20.35 1.35 -7.38
N ASN A 248 19.26 1.99 -6.95
CA ASN A 248 18.48 2.91 -7.77
C ASN A 248 18.86 4.38 -7.55
N VAL A 249 19.04 4.80 -6.32
CA VAL A 249 19.35 6.21 -5.96
C VAL A 249 20.60 6.73 -6.67
N VAL A 250 21.62 5.90 -6.87
CA VAL A 250 22.87 6.29 -7.55
C VAL A 250 22.69 6.61 -9.04
N LYS A 251 21.52 6.35 -9.61
CA LYS A 251 21.23 6.63 -11.02
C LYS A 251 20.74 8.07 -11.24
N TYR A 252 20.19 8.73 -10.21
CA TYR A 252 19.41 9.95 -10.38
C TYR A 252 19.96 11.15 -9.60
N LYS A 253 19.84 12.36 -10.17
CA LYS A 253 20.08 13.65 -9.47
C LYS A 253 19.05 13.87 -8.38
N THR A 254 17.81 13.50 -8.66
CA THR A 254 16.67 13.62 -7.74
C THR A 254 15.99 12.27 -7.62
N SER A 255 15.98 11.72 -6.41
CA SER A 255 15.28 10.47 -6.07
C SER A 255 14.15 10.76 -5.09
N VAL A 256 12.92 10.50 -5.51
CA VAL A 256 11.75 10.48 -4.64
C VAL A 256 11.46 9.02 -4.30
N ILE A 257 11.69 8.64 -3.05
CA ILE A 257 11.59 7.25 -2.59
C ILE A 257 10.19 7.02 -2.01
N LEU A 258 9.46 6.05 -2.58
CA LEU A 258 8.19 5.58 -2.06
C LEU A 258 8.40 4.57 -0.94
N MET A 259 7.84 4.86 0.23
CA MET A 259 7.70 3.97 1.38
C MET A 259 6.29 4.13 1.95
N HIS A 260 5.85 3.19 2.78
CA HIS A 260 4.53 3.27 3.40
C HIS A 260 4.60 3.33 4.93
N ASP A 261 3.88 4.30 5.50
CA ASP A 261 3.59 4.41 6.93
C ASP A 261 2.28 3.69 7.24
N ALA A 262 2.28 2.37 7.19
CA ALA A 262 1.13 1.56 7.56
C ALA A 262 1.49 0.56 8.67
N SER A 263 0.50 0.15 9.46
CA SER A 263 0.71 -0.67 10.66
C SER A 263 1.36 -2.04 10.40
N ASN A 264 1.34 -2.51 9.16
CA ASN A 264 1.92 -3.78 8.72
C ASN A 264 3.27 -3.62 7.99
N LYS A 265 3.90 -2.45 8.05
CA LYS A 265 5.17 -2.13 7.37
C LYS A 265 6.35 -2.07 8.35
N ASP A 266 6.44 -3.04 9.25
CA ASP A 266 7.54 -3.11 10.23
C ASP A 266 8.91 -3.23 9.56
N ALA A 267 9.03 -3.97 8.45
CA ALA A 267 10.29 -4.11 7.71
C ALA A 267 10.79 -2.76 7.16
N THR A 268 9.90 -1.89 6.72
CA THR A 268 10.24 -0.51 6.28
C THR A 268 10.80 0.30 7.44
N VAL A 269 10.17 0.22 8.62
CA VAL A 269 10.66 0.89 9.83
C VAL A 269 12.02 0.35 10.27
N GLU A 270 12.21 -0.97 10.24
CA GLU A 270 13.46 -1.63 10.60
C GLU A 270 14.60 -1.33 9.62
N ALA A 271 14.28 -1.13 8.33
CA ALA A 271 15.25 -0.77 7.30
C ALA A 271 15.76 0.68 7.45
N LEU A 272 14.95 1.58 8.00
CA LEU A 272 15.15 3.02 7.94
C LEU A 272 16.50 3.49 8.52
N PRO A 273 16.98 3.01 9.67
CA PRO A 273 18.31 3.38 10.18
C PRO A 273 19.43 3.06 9.19
N ASN A 274 19.50 1.83 8.71
CA ASN A 274 20.55 1.39 7.78
C ASN A 274 20.45 2.12 6.43
N LEU A 275 19.23 2.39 5.97
CA LEU A 275 18.98 3.14 4.74
C LEU A 275 19.51 4.58 4.86
N ILE A 276 19.19 5.28 5.93
CA ILE A 276 19.65 6.66 6.16
C ILE A 276 21.17 6.69 6.26
N GLU A 277 21.79 5.77 6.98
CA GLU A 277 23.24 5.67 7.08
C GLU A 277 23.90 5.43 5.72
N ALA A 278 23.37 4.51 4.91
CA ALA A 278 23.89 4.22 3.58
C ALA A 278 23.78 5.44 2.65
N LEU A 279 22.65 6.13 2.67
CA LEU A 279 22.44 7.37 1.90
C LEU A 279 23.40 8.48 2.32
N GLN A 280 23.59 8.72 3.62
CA GLN A 280 24.54 9.70 4.14
C GLN A 280 25.99 9.34 3.78
N GLN A 281 26.36 8.04 3.87
CA GLN A 281 27.69 7.57 3.48
C GLN A 281 27.96 7.72 1.97
N SER A 282 26.93 7.62 1.12
CA SER A 282 27.04 7.87 -0.31
C SER A 282 27.19 9.36 -0.67
N GLY A 283 27.07 10.25 0.31
CA GLY A 283 27.10 11.71 0.11
C GLY A 283 25.77 12.31 -0.36
N ALA A 284 24.69 11.56 -0.34
CA ALA A 284 23.37 12.04 -0.72
C ALA A 284 22.84 13.11 0.24
N MET A 285 22.17 14.12 -0.31
CA MET A 285 21.44 15.13 0.45
C MET A 285 20.01 14.68 0.68
N ILE A 286 19.67 14.31 1.91
CA ILE A 286 18.31 13.90 2.28
C ILE A 286 17.52 15.14 2.72
N LEU A 287 16.42 15.42 2.02
CA LEU A 287 15.61 16.65 2.19
C LEU A 287 14.10 16.31 2.21
N PRO A 288 13.27 17.12 2.87
CA PRO A 288 11.82 17.07 2.68
C PRO A 288 11.44 17.76 1.36
N ILE A 289 10.31 17.37 0.76
CA ILE A 289 9.76 18.06 -0.42
C ILE A 289 9.37 19.49 -0.05
N THR A 290 9.75 20.43 -0.91
CA THR A 290 9.43 21.85 -0.81
C THR A 290 8.91 22.37 -2.15
N ASP A 291 8.52 23.65 -2.21
CA ASP A 291 8.12 24.29 -3.47
C ASP A 291 9.23 24.33 -4.54
N GLU A 292 10.49 24.21 -4.12
CA GLU A 292 11.65 24.22 -5.00
C GLU A 292 12.06 22.82 -5.48
N THR A 293 11.45 21.76 -4.91
CA THR A 293 11.77 20.39 -5.27
C THR A 293 11.32 20.10 -6.72
N THR A 294 12.23 19.54 -7.51
CA THR A 294 11.91 19.05 -8.86
C THR A 294 10.82 18.00 -8.78
N VAL A 295 9.76 18.21 -9.54
CA VAL A 295 8.64 17.24 -9.58
C VAL A 295 9.05 15.98 -10.33
N ILE A 296 8.65 14.83 -9.81
CA ILE A 296 8.75 13.53 -10.46
C ILE A 296 7.34 13.08 -10.79
N HIS A 297 7.06 12.88 -12.06
CA HIS A 297 5.77 12.42 -12.55
C HIS A 297 5.94 11.13 -13.34
N HIS A 298 5.05 10.18 -13.14
CA HIS A 298 4.93 9.03 -14.01
C HIS A 298 4.37 9.47 -15.37
N THR A 299 4.88 8.88 -16.45
CA THR A 299 4.34 9.12 -17.78
C THR A 299 2.96 8.46 -17.86
N CYS A 300 1.91 9.26 -18.05
CA CYS A 300 0.59 8.73 -18.37
C CYS A 300 0.68 7.97 -19.69
N VAL A 301 0.50 6.65 -19.66
CA VAL A 301 0.28 5.89 -20.89
C VAL A 301 -1.07 6.33 -21.43
N VAL A 302 -1.06 7.20 -22.43
CA VAL A 302 -2.27 7.58 -23.17
C VAL A 302 -2.73 6.33 -23.90
N GLN A 303 -3.81 5.72 -23.42
CA GLN A 303 -4.51 4.65 -24.13
C GLN A 303 -5.31 5.20 -25.31
#